data_cad85a069b02d0532258234fcf168f35
#
_entry.id   cad85a069b02d0532258234fcf168f35
#
_cell.length_a   1.000
_cell.length_b   1.000
_cell.length_c   1.000
_cell.angle_alpha   90.00
_cell.angle_beta   90.00
_cell.angle_gamma   90.00
#
_symmetry.space_group_name_H-M   'P 1'
#
loop_
_entity.id
_entity.type
_entity.pdbx_description
1 polymer ?
#
loop_
_entity_poly.entity_id
_entity_poly.type
_entity_poly.pdbx_seq_one_letter_code
_entity_poly.pdbx_strand_id
1 'polypeptide(L)'
;MLKDDAVKVLHSICQQIWNIQQWPQDQKKSILIPIPKNGDAKECSNYCTIALISHTSKAILKILQARLQQYMNHELPEIQAGFREGRGTRGSWTIEKAREFQKNIYFFLIDYAKAFDCVDHNQLWKILKEMGIPHDLPAF
;
A
#
# COMPACT_ATOMS: atom_id res chain seq x y z
N MET A 1 26.64 -14.22 -12.23
CA MET A 1 26.14 -14.36 -13.61
C MET A 1 24.61 -14.38 -13.69
N LEU A 2 23.89 -15.37 -13.18
CA LEU A 2 22.41 -15.41 -13.26
C LEU A 2 21.69 -14.21 -12.60
N LYS A 3 22.23 -13.65 -11.53
CA LYS A 3 21.61 -12.47 -10.86
C LYS A 3 21.68 -11.20 -11.70
N ASP A 4 22.81 -10.97 -12.36
CA ASP A 4 23.02 -9.74 -13.15
C ASP A 4 22.18 -9.74 -14.44
N ASP A 5 22.00 -10.87 -15.06
CA ASP A 5 21.17 -11.01 -16.25
C ASP A 5 19.69 -10.86 -15.92
N ALA A 6 19.24 -11.42 -14.79
CA ALA A 6 17.86 -11.23 -14.31
C ALA A 6 17.55 -9.75 -13.98
N VAL A 7 18.50 -9.04 -13.40
CA VAL A 7 18.36 -7.60 -13.13
C VAL A 7 18.27 -6.80 -14.42
N LYS A 8 19.10 -7.10 -15.43
CA LYS A 8 19.04 -6.44 -16.74
C LYS A 8 17.71 -6.66 -17.45
N VAL A 9 17.21 -7.89 -17.44
CA VAL A 9 15.90 -8.23 -18.03
C VAL A 9 14.78 -7.48 -17.30
N LEU A 10 14.79 -7.49 -15.98
CA LEU A 10 13.79 -6.78 -15.17
C LEU A 10 13.83 -5.27 -15.45
N HIS A 11 15.02 -4.69 -15.50
CA HIS A 11 15.22 -3.28 -15.82
C HIS A 11 14.67 -2.94 -17.21
N SER A 12 14.95 -3.77 -18.23
CA SER A 12 14.42 -3.58 -19.59
C SER A 12 12.89 -3.60 -19.60
N ILE A 13 12.27 -4.55 -18.89
CA ILE A 13 10.81 -4.64 -18.78
C ILE A 13 10.25 -3.39 -18.09
N CYS A 14 10.86 -2.95 -16.99
CA CYS A 14 10.45 -1.74 -16.28
C CYS A 14 10.53 -0.50 -17.18
N GLN A 15 11.61 -0.36 -17.96
CA GLN A 15 11.75 0.73 -18.91
C GLN A 15 10.71 0.70 -20.01
N GLN A 16 10.41 -0.47 -20.56
CA GLN A 16 9.37 -0.61 -21.59
C GLN A 16 8.00 -0.20 -21.05
N ILE A 17 7.62 -0.69 -19.87
CA ILE A 17 6.36 -0.32 -19.22
C ILE A 17 6.30 1.19 -18.96
N TRP A 18 7.39 1.77 -18.48
CA TRP A 18 7.50 3.20 -18.22
C TRP A 18 7.33 4.05 -19.49
N ASN A 19 8.01 3.66 -20.59
CA ASN A 19 7.98 4.42 -21.82
C ASN A 19 6.65 4.30 -22.57
N ILE A 20 6.05 3.11 -22.54
CA ILE A 20 4.79 2.83 -23.26
C ILE A 20 3.57 3.25 -22.41
N GLN A 21 3.74 3.44 -21.10
CA GLN A 21 2.65 3.72 -20.14
C GLN A 21 1.54 2.65 -20.17
N GLN A 22 1.91 1.42 -20.49
CA GLN A 22 0.98 0.29 -20.56
C GLN A 22 1.58 -0.96 -19.92
N TRP A 23 0.79 -1.61 -19.10
CA TRP A 23 1.14 -2.90 -18.53
C TRP A 23 0.90 -4.02 -19.56
N PRO A 24 1.81 -4.99 -19.67
CA PRO A 24 1.56 -6.21 -20.43
C PRO A 24 0.32 -6.91 -19.89
N GLN A 25 -0.51 -7.45 -20.79
CA GLN A 25 -1.79 -8.06 -20.41
C GLN A 25 -1.62 -9.22 -19.42
N ASP A 26 -0.55 -10.00 -19.55
CA ASP A 26 -0.26 -11.10 -18.64
C ASP A 26 0.10 -10.65 -17.23
N GLN A 27 0.57 -9.41 -17.08
CA GLN A 27 0.96 -8.84 -15.79
C GLN A 27 -0.18 -8.07 -15.10
N LYS A 28 -1.26 -7.78 -15.82
CA LYS A 28 -2.49 -7.19 -15.26
C LYS A 28 -3.32 -8.20 -14.47
N LYS A 29 -3.09 -9.49 -14.67
CA LYS A 29 -3.86 -10.56 -14.03
C LYS A 29 -3.33 -10.82 -12.63
N SER A 30 -4.24 -10.88 -11.66
CA SER A 30 -3.97 -11.37 -10.31
C SER A 30 -4.82 -12.62 -10.03
N ILE A 31 -4.27 -13.52 -9.24
CA ILE A 31 -5.01 -14.68 -8.73
C ILE A 31 -5.44 -14.34 -7.31
N LEU A 32 -6.75 -14.32 -7.07
CA LEU A 32 -7.31 -14.08 -5.76
C LEU A 32 -7.47 -15.40 -5.01
N ILE A 33 -6.83 -15.50 -3.86
CA ILE A 33 -6.95 -16.65 -2.97
C ILE A 33 -7.81 -16.23 -1.76
N PRO A 34 -9.00 -16.83 -1.59
CA PRO A 34 -9.82 -16.58 -0.42
C PRO A 34 -9.25 -17.30 0.79
N ILE A 35 -8.99 -16.55 1.87
CA ILE A 35 -8.56 -17.09 3.16
C ILE A 35 -9.72 -17.00 4.13
N PRO A 36 -10.16 -18.13 4.73
CA PRO A 36 -11.26 -18.12 5.68
C PRO A 36 -10.85 -17.37 6.96
N LYS A 37 -11.76 -16.56 7.47
CA LYS A 37 -11.73 -16.02 8.82
C LYS A 37 -12.49 -16.95 9.76
N ASN A 38 -12.41 -16.67 11.06
CA ASN A 38 -13.26 -17.35 12.04
C ASN A 38 -14.73 -16.99 11.78
N GLY A 39 -15.57 -17.99 11.55
CA GLY A 39 -16.99 -17.81 11.26
C GLY A 39 -17.55 -18.89 10.34
N ASP A 40 -18.79 -18.70 9.87
CA ASP A 40 -19.43 -19.62 8.93
C ASP A 40 -18.71 -19.56 7.57
N ALA A 41 -18.19 -20.70 7.12
CA ALA A 41 -17.50 -20.84 5.83
C ALA A 41 -18.43 -20.65 4.62
N LYS A 42 -19.75 -20.61 4.80
CA LYS A 42 -20.72 -20.38 3.73
C LYS A 42 -20.91 -18.89 3.42
N GLU A 43 -20.45 -18.00 4.30
CA GLU A 43 -20.60 -16.56 4.10
C GLU A 43 -19.35 -15.94 3.47
N CYS A 44 -19.52 -15.27 2.33
CA CYS A 44 -18.43 -14.57 1.64
C CYS A 44 -17.77 -13.45 2.49
N SER A 45 -18.52 -12.88 3.43
CA SER A 45 -18.01 -11.86 4.37
C SER A 45 -16.92 -12.41 5.29
N ASN A 46 -16.92 -13.73 5.53
CA ASN A 46 -15.96 -14.41 6.37
C ASN A 46 -14.65 -14.79 5.65
N TYR A 47 -14.43 -14.26 4.46
CA TYR A 47 -13.19 -14.46 3.74
C TYR A 47 -12.42 -13.14 3.57
N CYS A 48 -11.09 -13.25 3.64
CA CYS A 48 -10.16 -12.22 3.23
C CYS A 48 -9.44 -12.69 1.99
N THR A 49 -9.42 -11.90 0.93
CA THR A 49 -8.72 -12.26 -0.30
C THR A 49 -7.27 -11.81 -0.28
N ILE A 50 -6.36 -12.70 -0.70
CA ILE A 50 -4.96 -12.35 -0.98
C ILE A 50 -4.77 -12.38 -2.50
N ALA A 51 -4.29 -11.27 -3.06
CA ALA A 51 -3.97 -11.18 -4.47
C ALA A 51 -2.53 -11.65 -4.72
N LEU A 52 -2.37 -12.69 -5.52
CA LEU A 52 -1.07 -13.12 -6.05
C LEU A 52 -0.83 -12.45 -7.40
N ILE A 53 0.22 -11.66 -7.46
CA ILE A 53 0.68 -10.97 -8.66
C ILE A 53 2.06 -11.46 -9.08
N SER A 54 2.44 -11.23 -10.34
CA SER A 54 3.74 -11.64 -10.87
C SER A 54 4.91 -10.98 -10.10
N HIS A 55 6.08 -11.61 -10.12
CA HIS A 55 7.27 -11.03 -9.49
C HIS A 55 7.71 -9.73 -10.16
N THR A 56 7.53 -9.60 -11.46
CA THR A 56 7.79 -8.37 -12.21
C THR A 56 6.87 -7.25 -11.75
N SER A 57 5.57 -7.52 -11.63
CA SER A 57 4.62 -6.54 -11.09
C SER A 57 4.98 -6.10 -9.67
N LYS A 58 5.39 -7.03 -8.81
CA LYS A 58 5.85 -6.69 -7.46
C LYS A 58 7.08 -5.78 -7.47
N ALA A 59 8.03 -6.01 -8.38
CA ALA A 59 9.22 -5.18 -8.48
C ALA A 59 8.87 -3.75 -8.92
N ILE A 60 8.01 -3.60 -9.93
CA ILE A 60 7.55 -2.28 -10.40
C ILE A 60 6.78 -1.55 -9.30
N LEU A 61 5.85 -2.24 -8.61
CA LEU A 61 5.11 -1.65 -7.48
C LEU A 61 6.05 -1.19 -6.36
N LYS A 62 7.14 -1.91 -6.10
CA LYS A 62 8.16 -1.49 -5.14
C LYS A 62 8.90 -0.21 -5.58
N ILE A 63 9.20 -0.09 -6.87
CA ILE A 63 9.82 1.12 -7.41
C ILE A 63 8.87 2.31 -7.29
N LEU A 64 7.59 2.12 -7.65
CA LEU A 64 6.56 3.14 -7.49
C LEU A 64 6.35 3.52 -6.02
N GLN A 65 6.28 2.53 -5.13
CA GLN A 65 6.19 2.76 -3.69
C GLN A 65 7.33 3.64 -3.19
N ALA A 66 8.58 3.33 -3.56
CA ALA A 66 9.75 4.09 -3.12
C ALA A 66 9.72 5.54 -3.63
N ARG A 67 9.22 5.78 -4.85
CA ARG A 67 9.04 7.13 -5.40
C ARG A 67 7.92 7.89 -4.70
N LEU A 68 6.75 7.27 -4.52
CA LEU A 68 5.61 7.87 -3.82
C LEU A 68 5.93 8.18 -2.37
N GLN A 69 6.72 7.34 -1.70
CA GLN A 69 7.10 7.52 -0.30
C GLN A 69 7.78 8.87 -0.05
N GLN A 70 8.56 9.36 -1.00
CA GLN A 70 9.22 10.67 -0.88
C GLN A 70 8.21 11.81 -0.79
N TYR A 71 7.18 11.79 -1.62
CA TYR A 71 6.11 12.80 -1.59
C TYR A 71 5.24 12.64 -0.35
N MET A 72 4.82 11.42 -0.04
CA MET A 72 3.92 11.15 1.07
C MET A 72 4.52 11.50 2.44
N ASN A 73 5.83 11.38 2.60
CA ASN A 73 6.48 11.73 3.86
C ASN A 73 6.36 13.23 4.20
N HIS A 74 6.22 14.09 3.19
CA HIS A 74 6.01 15.53 3.38
C HIS A 74 4.55 15.88 3.68
N GLU A 75 3.62 15.17 3.06
CA GLU A 75 2.19 15.48 3.12
C GLU A 75 1.47 14.81 4.28
N LEU A 76 1.97 13.66 4.73
CA LEU A 76 1.34 12.94 5.82
C LEU A 76 1.56 13.66 7.17
N PRO A 77 0.49 13.93 7.92
CA PRO A 77 0.59 14.55 9.23
C PRO A 77 1.43 13.68 10.19
N GLU A 78 2.11 14.30 11.12
CA GLU A 78 2.98 13.59 12.07
C GLU A 78 2.24 12.58 12.94
N ILE A 79 0.97 12.78 13.13
CA ILE A 79 0.09 11.90 13.91
C ILE A 79 -0.14 10.55 13.23
N GLN A 80 0.03 10.47 11.90
CA GLN A 80 -0.11 9.24 11.13
C GLN A 80 1.07 8.32 11.39
N ALA A 81 0.84 7.24 12.14
CA ALA A 81 1.85 6.23 12.46
C ALA A 81 1.79 4.99 11.55
N GLY A 82 0.58 4.60 11.13
CA GLY A 82 0.37 3.43 10.28
C GLY A 82 0.99 3.57 8.89
N PHE A 83 1.62 2.51 8.39
CA PHE A 83 2.26 2.43 7.06
C PHE A 83 3.37 3.46 6.81
N ARG A 84 3.94 4.05 7.85
CA ARG A 84 5.08 4.96 7.80
C ARG A 84 6.34 4.27 8.26
N GLU A 85 7.40 4.37 7.45
CA GLU A 85 8.72 3.83 7.79
C GLU A 85 9.30 4.54 9.02
N GLY A 86 9.87 3.77 9.95
CA GLY A 86 10.46 4.29 11.19
C GLY A 86 9.45 4.72 12.26
N ARG A 87 8.16 4.69 11.96
CA ARG A 87 7.10 4.97 12.93
C ARG A 87 6.32 3.69 13.23
N GLY A 88 6.85 2.88 14.13
CA GLY A 88 6.12 1.71 14.65
C GLY A 88 4.87 2.10 15.44
N THR A 89 4.25 1.14 16.09
CA THR A 89 3.03 1.27 16.92
C THR A 89 3.21 2.20 18.15
N ARG A 90 4.02 3.23 18.04
CA ARG A 90 4.23 4.27 19.07
C ARG A 90 3.01 5.18 19.30
N GLY A 91 1.80 4.67 19.15
CA GLY A 91 0.65 5.19 19.89
C GLY A 91 0.85 5.11 21.40
N SER A 92 1.92 4.44 21.84
CA SER A 92 2.29 4.31 23.24
C SER A 92 2.74 5.63 23.85
N TRP A 93 3.21 6.63 23.08
CA TRP A 93 3.67 7.89 23.68
C TRP A 93 2.57 8.63 24.43
N THR A 94 1.37 8.67 23.87
CA THR A 94 0.21 9.27 24.56
C THR A 94 -0.18 8.46 25.80
N ILE A 95 -0.08 7.14 25.71
CA ILE A 95 -0.35 6.23 26.84
C ILE A 95 0.72 6.41 27.93
N GLU A 96 2.00 6.44 27.53
CA GLU A 96 3.13 6.62 28.45
C GLU A 96 3.04 7.98 29.16
N LYS A 97 2.75 9.06 28.43
CA LYS A 97 2.54 10.39 29.01
C LYS A 97 1.36 10.45 29.97
N ALA A 98 0.23 9.84 29.63
CA ALA A 98 -0.89 9.80 30.53
C ALA A 98 -0.60 9.00 31.79
N ARG A 99 0.17 7.93 31.66
CA ARG A 99 0.64 7.13 32.80
C ARG A 99 1.58 7.93 33.70
N GLU A 100 2.54 8.64 33.09
CA GLU A 100 3.47 9.52 33.81
C GLU A 100 2.75 10.61 34.62
N PHE A 101 1.71 11.20 34.02
CA PHE A 101 0.92 12.25 34.68
C PHE A 101 -0.32 11.75 35.41
N GLN A 102 -0.49 10.42 35.56
CA GLN A 102 -1.64 9.79 36.25
C GLN A 102 -3.01 10.29 35.73
N LYS A 103 -3.10 10.57 34.42
CA LYS A 103 -4.33 11.04 33.80
C LYS A 103 -5.10 9.89 33.17
N ASN A 104 -6.41 9.90 33.38
CA ASN A 104 -7.31 8.94 32.70
C ASN A 104 -7.37 9.29 31.22
N ILE A 105 -7.22 8.25 30.37
CA ILE A 105 -7.42 8.36 28.93
C ILE A 105 -8.52 7.39 28.51
N TYR A 106 -9.34 7.84 27.58
CA TYR A 106 -10.35 7.04 26.93
C TYR A 106 -9.92 6.80 25.49
N PHE A 107 -9.90 5.53 25.06
CA PHE A 107 -9.56 5.16 23.68
C PHE A 107 -10.82 4.75 22.94
N PHE A 108 -10.98 5.31 21.75
CA PHE A 108 -11.98 4.87 20.79
C PHE A 108 -11.25 4.24 19.62
N LEU A 109 -11.41 2.92 19.43
CA LEU A 109 -10.78 2.15 18.37
C LEU A 109 -11.78 1.93 17.25
N ILE A 110 -11.43 2.35 16.04
CA ILE A 110 -12.23 2.14 14.84
C ILE A 110 -11.47 1.19 13.92
N ASP A 111 -12.08 0.06 13.61
CA ASP A 111 -11.57 -0.90 12.65
C ASP A 111 -12.48 -0.93 11.40
N TYR A 112 -11.89 -0.68 10.24
CA TYR A 112 -12.62 -0.68 8.97
C TYR A 112 -12.61 -2.07 8.35
N ALA A 113 -13.79 -2.65 8.16
CA ALA A 113 -13.92 -3.87 7.39
C ALA A 113 -13.59 -3.62 5.92
N LYS A 114 -12.60 -4.35 5.38
CA LYS A 114 -12.20 -4.27 3.96
C LYS A 114 -11.83 -2.85 3.49
N ALA A 115 -11.08 -2.11 4.30
CA ALA A 115 -10.73 -0.71 4.03
C ALA A 115 -10.15 -0.47 2.61
N PHE A 116 -9.28 -1.37 2.13
CA PHE A 116 -8.67 -1.25 0.81
C PHE A 116 -9.64 -1.55 -0.34
N ASP A 117 -10.63 -2.42 -0.13
CA ASP A 117 -11.61 -2.76 -1.15
C ASP A 117 -12.65 -1.64 -1.35
N CYS A 118 -12.76 -0.74 -0.38
CA CYS A 118 -13.72 0.38 -0.39
C CYS A 118 -13.11 1.71 -0.89
N VAL A 119 -11.87 1.71 -1.35
CA VAL A 119 -11.22 2.94 -1.84
C VAL A 119 -11.81 3.36 -3.19
N ASP A 120 -12.33 4.60 -3.26
CA ASP A 120 -12.69 5.22 -4.52
C ASP A 120 -11.42 5.67 -5.27
N HIS A 121 -11.08 4.97 -6.34
CA HIS A 121 -9.88 5.23 -7.12
C HIS A 121 -9.89 6.63 -7.76
N ASN A 122 -11.04 7.14 -8.20
CA ASN A 122 -11.12 8.47 -8.80
C ASN A 122 -10.78 9.56 -7.78
N GLN A 123 -11.31 9.43 -6.57
CA GLN A 123 -10.98 10.33 -5.48
C GLN A 123 -9.50 10.21 -5.07
N LEU A 124 -8.98 8.98 -5.02
CA LEU A 124 -7.55 8.76 -4.73
C LEU A 124 -6.67 9.49 -5.74
N TRP A 125 -6.92 9.34 -7.04
CA TRP A 125 -6.15 10.02 -8.07
C TRP A 125 -6.24 11.54 -7.98
N LYS A 126 -7.41 12.07 -7.64
CA LYS A 126 -7.58 13.50 -7.42
C LYS A 126 -6.73 14.02 -6.27
N ILE A 127 -6.75 13.31 -5.14
CA ILE A 127 -5.94 13.66 -3.96
C ILE A 127 -4.44 13.60 -4.29
N LEU A 128 -3.99 12.53 -4.93
CA LEU A 128 -2.57 12.39 -5.33
C LEU A 128 -2.11 13.53 -6.23
N LYS A 129 -2.98 13.99 -7.14
CA LYS A 129 -2.72 15.14 -7.99
C LYS A 129 -2.66 16.45 -7.18
N GLU A 130 -3.56 16.65 -6.23
CA GLU A 130 -3.57 17.81 -5.34
C GLU A 130 -2.32 17.87 -4.45
N MET A 131 -1.78 16.70 -4.06
CA MET A 131 -0.50 16.56 -3.35
C MET A 131 0.73 16.85 -4.23
N GLY A 132 0.56 17.22 -5.50
CA GLY A 132 1.66 17.53 -6.40
C GLY A 132 2.44 16.31 -6.92
N ILE A 133 1.85 15.12 -6.83
CA ILE A 133 2.48 13.91 -7.37
C ILE A 133 2.43 13.97 -8.90
N PRO A 134 3.57 13.78 -9.59
CA PRO A 134 3.65 13.84 -11.04
C PRO A 134 2.70 12.85 -11.72
N HIS A 135 2.08 13.28 -12.81
CA HIS A 135 1.07 12.51 -13.55
C HIS A 135 1.60 11.19 -14.14
N ASP A 136 2.86 11.12 -14.41
CA ASP A 136 3.55 9.96 -14.95
C ASP A 136 3.72 8.83 -13.91
N LEU A 137 3.62 9.14 -12.61
CA LEU A 137 3.66 8.11 -11.56
C LEU A 137 2.38 7.30 -11.45
N PRO A 138 1.17 7.87 -11.54
CA PRO A 138 -0.09 7.12 -11.46
C PRO A 138 -0.61 6.60 -12.80
N ALA A 139 0.10 6.77 -13.91
CA ALA A 139 -0.35 6.33 -15.24
C ALA A 139 -0.34 4.81 -15.45
N PHE A 140 -0.19 4.01 -14.39
CA PHE A 140 -0.14 2.55 -14.42
C PHE A 140 -1.41 1.89 -13.90
#